data_68a7dbe363926265712740173f046a6b
#
_entry.id   68a7dbe363926265712740173f046a6b
#
_cell.length_a   1.000
_cell.length_b   1.000
_cell.length_c   1.000
_cell.angle_alpha   90.00
_cell.angle_beta   90.00
_cell.angle_gamma   90.00
#
_symmetry.space_group_name_H-M   'P 1'
#
loop_
_entity.id
_entity.type
_entity.pdbx_description
1 polymer ?
#
loop_
_entity_poly.entity_id
_entity_poly.type
_entity_poly.pdbx_seq_one_letter_code
_entity_poly.pdbx_strand_id
1 'polypeptide(L)'
;DQPFGLPATIRSRCQRTEMAMPDTESAMAWLQIQGVALIEAQKLLKLAIGNPGLAKAWYALDGMAIYNKVRDDLAASYKNQAGASELAKKWLIDEHTALRMNFATQIAYDMAKKWAFNPSQTPHAEKSMAKLQEWIDAMNRLRLSLSQPLRHDLSLAGLFYECDSINT
;
A
#
# COMPACT_ATOMS: atom_id res chain seq x y z
N ASP A 1 -13.92 -0.08 -6.88
CA ASP A 1 -15.20 0.33 -7.49
C ASP A 1 -15.02 1.68 -8.16
N GLN A 2 -15.35 1.77 -9.45
CA GLN A 2 -15.30 3.02 -10.23
C GLN A 2 -16.72 3.38 -10.68
N PRO A 3 -17.51 4.05 -9.83
CA PRO A 3 -18.90 4.38 -10.14
C PRO A 3 -19.03 5.29 -11.38
N PHE A 4 -17.97 6.05 -11.71
CA PHE A 4 -17.92 6.91 -12.90
C PHE A 4 -17.50 6.17 -14.18
N GLY A 5 -17.02 4.92 -14.09
CA GLY A 5 -16.71 4.06 -15.23
C GLY A 5 -17.94 3.48 -15.92
N LEU A 6 -19.12 3.57 -15.32
CA LEU A 6 -20.35 3.09 -15.90
C LEU A 6 -20.89 4.08 -16.96
N PRO A 7 -21.37 3.58 -18.13
CA PRO A 7 -22.02 4.41 -19.13
C PRO A 7 -23.18 5.25 -18.54
N ALA A 8 -23.35 6.45 -19.04
CA ALA A 8 -24.39 7.37 -18.57
C ALA A 8 -25.81 6.76 -18.64
N THR A 9 -26.08 5.92 -19.65
CA THR A 9 -27.33 5.21 -19.84
C THR A 9 -27.63 4.20 -18.70
N ILE A 10 -26.61 3.59 -18.10
CA ILE A 10 -26.77 2.69 -16.95
C ILE A 10 -26.93 3.53 -15.69
N ARG A 11 -26.10 4.56 -15.49
CA ARG A 11 -26.19 5.43 -14.31
C ARG A 11 -27.53 6.11 -14.14
N SER A 12 -28.17 6.54 -15.25
CA SER A 12 -29.50 7.20 -15.22
C SER A 12 -30.64 6.26 -14.84
N ARG A 13 -30.44 4.95 -14.95
CA ARG A 13 -31.45 3.93 -14.64
C ARG A 13 -31.22 3.21 -13.30
N CYS A 14 -30.10 3.48 -12.64
CA CYS A 14 -29.76 2.89 -11.34
C CYS A 14 -29.99 3.90 -10.22
N GLN A 15 -30.57 3.43 -9.14
CA GLN A 15 -30.60 4.18 -7.88
C GLN A 15 -29.21 4.13 -7.24
N ARG A 16 -28.67 5.30 -6.89
CA ARG A 16 -27.40 5.39 -6.18
C ARG A 16 -27.64 5.30 -4.69
N THR A 17 -27.04 4.31 -4.05
CA THR A 17 -27.03 4.17 -2.59
C THR A 17 -25.61 4.45 -2.09
N GLU A 18 -25.46 5.41 -1.22
CA GLU A 18 -24.19 5.71 -0.55
C GLU A 18 -24.10 4.87 0.72
N MET A 19 -23.05 4.05 0.82
CA MET A 19 -22.74 3.28 2.01
C MET A 19 -21.60 3.96 2.75
N ALA A 20 -21.89 4.50 3.93
CA ALA A 20 -20.87 5.07 4.80
C ALA A 20 -19.94 3.99 5.34
N MET A 21 -18.67 4.34 5.52
CA MET A 21 -17.74 3.47 6.26
C MET A 21 -18.21 3.35 7.71
N PRO A 22 -18.16 2.15 8.30
CA PRO A 22 -18.50 1.98 9.72
C PRO A 22 -17.50 2.76 10.59
N ASP A 23 -17.94 3.17 11.76
CA ASP A 23 -17.05 3.71 12.77
C ASP A 23 -16.02 2.64 13.23
N THR A 24 -14.94 3.08 13.87
CA THR A 24 -13.84 2.20 14.26
C THR A 24 -14.31 1.13 15.28
N GLU A 25 -15.21 1.47 16.18
CA GLU A 25 -15.70 0.55 17.21
C GLU A 25 -16.53 -0.57 16.59
N SER A 26 -17.49 -0.23 15.75
CA SER A 26 -18.31 -1.19 14.98
C SER A 26 -17.46 -2.08 14.09
N ALA A 27 -16.47 -1.49 13.40
CA ALA A 27 -15.55 -2.24 12.54
C ALA A 27 -14.69 -3.25 13.34
N MET A 28 -14.20 -2.84 14.51
CA MET A 28 -13.43 -3.69 15.41
C MET A 28 -14.27 -4.83 15.98
N ALA A 29 -15.48 -4.52 16.48
CA ALA A 29 -16.40 -5.54 16.99
C ALA A 29 -16.73 -6.58 15.92
N TRP A 30 -16.99 -6.14 14.68
CA TRP A 30 -17.24 -7.04 13.56
C TRP A 30 -16.03 -7.94 13.26
N LEU A 31 -14.80 -7.40 13.23
CA LEU A 31 -13.60 -8.19 12.99
C LEU A 31 -13.38 -9.26 14.07
N GLN A 32 -13.65 -8.94 15.34
CA GLN A 32 -13.57 -9.90 16.44
C GLN A 32 -14.60 -11.04 16.28
N ILE A 33 -15.85 -10.73 15.91
CA ILE A 33 -16.87 -11.72 15.58
C ILE A 33 -16.41 -12.63 14.42
N GLN A 34 -15.64 -12.08 13.47
CA GLN A 34 -15.07 -12.83 12.36
C GLN A 34 -13.80 -13.64 12.74
N GLY A 35 -13.43 -13.69 14.01
CA GLY A 35 -12.32 -14.48 14.53
C GLY A 35 -10.94 -13.80 14.39
N VAL A 36 -10.89 -12.50 14.07
CA VAL A 36 -9.62 -11.77 13.99
C VAL A 36 -9.20 -11.35 15.40
N ALA A 37 -7.97 -11.70 15.81
CA ALA A 37 -7.44 -11.33 17.11
C ALA A 37 -7.37 -9.80 17.26
N LEU A 38 -7.69 -9.28 18.47
CA LEU A 38 -7.82 -7.83 18.73
C LEU A 38 -6.62 -7.01 18.24
N ILE A 39 -5.41 -7.46 18.55
CA ILE A 39 -4.18 -6.74 18.19
C ILE A 39 -3.97 -6.69 16.68
N GLU A 40 -4.28 -7.77 15.97
CA GLU A 40 -4.18 -7.85 14.52
C GLU A 40 -5.30 -7.05 13.85
N ALA A 41 -6.53 -7.13 14.38
CA ALA A 41 -7.66 -6.35 13.92
C ALA A 41 -7.35 -4.85 13.95
N GLN A 42 -6.79 -4.33 15.04
CA GLN A 42 -6.40 -2.92 15.15
C GLN A 42 -5.38 -2.50 14.08
N LYS A 43 -4.33 -3.33 13.90
CA LYS A 43 -3.28 -3.04 12.91
C LYS A 43 -3.81 -3.10 11.48
N LEU A 44 -4.51 -4.18 11.15
CA LEU A 44 -5.04 -4.39 9.80
C LEU A 44 -6.13 -3.38 9.46
N LEU A 45 -7.01 -3.02 10.39
CA LEU A 45 -8.03 -2.00 10.18
C LEU A 45 -7.40 -0.63 9.91
N LYS A 46 -6.33 -0.27 10.63
CA LYS A 46 -5.57 0.95 10.36
C LYS A 46 -4.93 0.93 8.97
N LEU A 47 -4.29 -0.16 8.58
CA LEU A 47 -3.71 -0.34 7.24
C LEU A 47 -4.78 -0.33 6.15
N ALA A 48 -5.96 -0.88 6.42
CA ALA A 48 -7.11 -0.90 5.51
C ALA A 48 -7.90 0.42 5.51
N ILE A 49 -7.39 1.47 6.16
CA ILE A 49 -8.02 2.81 6.23
C ILE A 49 -9.48 2.71 6.71
N GLY A 50 -9.72 1.92 7.76
CA GLY A 50 -11.03 1.74 8.36
C GLY A 50 -11.97 0.75 7.63
N ASN A 51 -11.52 0.10 6.55
CA ASN A 51 -12.33 -0.88 5.83
C ASN A 51 -12.23 -2.28 6.48
N PRO A 52 -13.26 -2.77 7.21
CA PRO A 52 -13.18 -4.04 7.91
C PRO A 52 -13.18 -5.25 6.97
N GLY A 53 -13.86 -5.16 5.82
CA GLY A 53 -13.86 -6.22 4.83
C GLY A 53 -12.47 -6.45 4.23
N LEU A 54 -11.76 -5.36 3.92
CA LEU A 54 -10.39 -5.43 3.43
C LEU A 54 -9.43 -5.94 4.51
N ALA A 55 -9.59 -5.47 5.76
CA ALA A 55 -8.79 -5.93 6.89
C ALA A 55 -8.95 -7.45 7.11
N LYS A 56 -10.19 -7.97 7.03
CA LYS A 56 -10.46 -9.41 7.11
C LYS A 56 -9.82 -10.19 5.95
N ALA A 57 -9.93 -9.67 4.72
CA ALA A 57 -9.30 -10.30 3.56
C ALA A 57 -7.78 -10.40 3.72
N TRP A 58 -7.14 -9.36 4.22
CA TRP A 58 -5.70 -9.38 4.51
C TRP A 58 -5.33 -10.31 5.67
N TYR A 59 -6.18 -10.41 6.69
CA TYR A 59 -5.99 -11.38 7.77
C TYR A 59 -5.94 -12.82 7.24
N ALA A 60 -6.85 -13.18 6.34
CA ALA A 60 -6.89 -14.51 5.70
C ALA A 60 -5.63 -14.83 4.86
N LEU A 61 -4.89 -13.82 4.42
CA LEU A 61 -3.65 -13.94 3.65
C LEU A 61 -2.38 -13.80 4.51
N ASP A 62 -2.50 -13.84 5.82
CA ASP A 62 -1.40 -13.52 6.75
C ASP A 62 -0.77 -12.15 6.47
N GLY A 63 -1.63 -11.16 6.25
CA GLY A 63 -1.26 -9.81 5.79
C GLY A 63 -0.23 -9.12 6.69
N MET A 64 -0.23 -9.42 8.01
CA MET A 64 0.76 -8.83 8.91
C MET A 64 2.17 -9.38 8.67
N ALA A 65 2.31 -10.66 8.34
CA ALA A 65 3.61 -11.25 7.98
C ALA A 65 4.10 -10.65 6.65
N ILE A 66 3.20 -10.49 5.66
CA ILE A 66 3.53 -9.85 4.39
C ILE A 66 3.94 -8.38 4.62
N TYR A 67 3.19 -7.63 5.43
CA TYR A 67 3.53 -6.24 5.77
C TYR A 67 4.92 -6.11 6.40
N ASN A 68 5.24 -6.97 7.38
CA ASN A 68 6.55 -6.95 8.03
C ASN A 68 7.68 -7.26 7.04
N LYS A 69 7.50 -8.24 6.16
CA LYS A 69 8.47 -8.55 5.09
C LYS A 69 8.67 -7.37 4.14
N VAL A 70 7.59 -6.71 3.72
CA VAL A 70 7.66 -5.52 2.87
C VAL A 70 8.44 -4.40 3.56
N ARG A 71 8.16 -4.14 4.83
CA ARG A 71 8.89 -3.14 5.61
C ARG A 71 10.39 -3.44 5.69
N ASP A 72 10.74 -4.71 5.94
CA ASP A 72 12.13 -5.13 6.07
C ASP A 72 12.85 -5.09 4.70
N ASP A 73 12.18 -5.47 3.62
CA ASP A 73 12.69 -5.39 2.25
C ASP A 73 12.94 -3.92 1.82
N LEU A 74 12.01 -3.01 2.13
CA LEU A 74 12.19 -1.57 1.87
C LEU A 74 13.33 -1.00 2.70
N ALA A 75 13.45 -1.40 3.97
CA ALA A 75 14.55 -0.95 4.82
C ALA A 75 15.91 -1.46 4.32
N ALA A 76 15.98 -2.68 3.79
CA ALA A 76 17.18 -3.25 3.18
C ALA A 76 17.54 -2.56 1.87
N SER A 77 16.55 -2.27 1.01
CA SER A 77 16.73 -1.46 -0.20
C SER A 77 17.28 -0.09 0.14
N TYR A 78 16.63 0.61 1.06
CA TYR A 78 17.03 1.94 1.51
C TYR A 78 18.48 2.02 2.08
N LYS A 79 18.98 0.93 2.64
CA LYS A 79 20.36 0.82 3.14
C LYS A 79 21.33 0.26 2.09
N ASN A 80 20.90 0.08 0.86
CA ASN A 80 21.66 -0.56 -0.22
C ASN A 80 22.22 -1.94 0.17
N GLN A 81 21.48 -2.67 1.03
CA GLN A 81 21.86 -4.00 1.54
C GLN A 81 21.27 -5.14 0.72
N ALA A 82 20.32 -4.84 -0.17
CA ALA A 82 19.66 -5.81 -1.03
C ALA A 82 19.61 -5.31 -2.47
N GLY A 83 19.92 -6.18 -3.42
CA GLY A 83 19.89 -5.85 -4.84
C GLY A 83 18.45 -5.56 -5.33
N ALA A 84 18.24 -4.41 -5.95
CA ALA A 84 16.93 -3.99 -6.46
C ALA A 84 16.28 -5.04 -7.40
N SER A 85 17.08 -5.65 -8.29
CA SER A 85 16.60 -6.70 -9.20
C SER A 85 16.18 -7.98 -8.46
N GLU A 86 16.88 -8.34 -7.40
CA GLU A 86 16.56 -9.52 -6.59
C GLU A 86 15.27 -9.32 -5.81
N LEU A 87 15.10 -8.15 -5.17
CA LEU A 87 13.87 -7.77 -4.49
C LEU A 87 12.68 -7.73 -5.45
N ALA A 88 12.86 -7.19 -6.66
CA ALA A 88 11.81 -7.15 -7.66
C ALA A 88 11.34 -8.56 -8.05
N LYS A 89 12.28 -9.47 -8.32
CA LYS A 89 11.95 -10.89 -8.61
C LYS A 89 11.22 -11.55 -7.44
N LYS A 90 11.71 -11.34 -6.21
CA LYS A 90 11.10 -11.86 -4.98
C LYS A 90 9.65 -11.39 -4.80
N TRP A 91 9.36 -10.13 -5.13
CA TRP A 91 8.01 -9.60 -4.98
C TRP A 91 7.04 -10.06 -6.06
N LEU A 92 7.55 -10.44 -7.23
CA LEU A 92 6.75 -10.89 -8.37
C LEU A 92 6.52 -12.42 -8.43
N ILE A 93 7.03 -13.16 -7.44
CA ILE A 93 7.03 -14.63 -7.47
C ILE A 93 5.65 -15.25 -7.29
N ASP A 94 4.73 -14.56 -6.63
CA ASP A 94 3.41 -15.08 -6.24
C ASP A 94 2.29 -14.05 -6.42
N GLU A 95 1.07 -14.48 -6.12
CA GLU A 95 -0.17 -13.68 -6.23
C GLU A 95 -0.25 -12.49 -5.26
N HIS A 96 0.66 -12.39 -4.28
CA HIS A 96 0.65 -11.30 -3.28
C HIS A 96 1.38 -10.04 -3.76
N THR A 97 1.85 -9.99 -4.99
CA THR A 97 2.55 -8.84 -5.58
C THR A 97 1.79 -7.52 -5.38
N ALA A 98 0.51 -7.50 -5.75
CA ALA A 98 -0.33 -6.29 -5.61
C ALA A 98 -0.49 -5.87 -4.15
N LEU A 99 -0.57 -6.82 -3.23
CA LEU A 99 -0.67 -6.57 -1.79
C LEU A 99 0.65 -6.00 -1.23
N ARG A 100 1.79 -6.53 -1.65
CA ARG A 100 3.11 -5.99 -1.28
C ARG A 100 3.27 -4.55 -1.73
N MET A 101 2.91 -4.25 -2.98
CA MET A 101 2.96 -2.88 -3.52
C MET A 101 2.02 -1.94 -2.76
N ASN A 102 0.83 -2.40 -2.35
CA ASN A 102 -0.08 -1.62 -1.53
C ASN A 102 0.51 -1.32 -0.15
N PHE A 103 1.08 -2.31 0.53
CA PHE A 103 1.74 -2.09 1.81
C PHE A 103 2.97 -1.18 1.69
N ALA A 104 3.72 -1.27 0.60
CA ALA A 104 4.85 -0.37 0.34
C ALA A 104 4.39 1.09 0.24
N THR A 105 3.30 1.35 -0.48
CA THR A 105 2.74 2.71 -0.57
C THR A 105 2.20 3.20 0.79
N GLN A 106 1.60 2.33 1.61
CA GLN A 106 1.16 2.69 2.96
C GLN A 106 2.34 3.08 3.86
N ILE A 107 3.44 2.32 3.81
CA ILE A 107 4.67 2.62 4.55
C ILE A 107 5.24 3.98 4.11
N ALA A 108 5.26 4.24 2.80
CA ALA A 108 5.72 5.51 2.25
C ALA A 108 4.82 6.69 2.69
N TYR A 109 3.49 6.52 2.69
CA TYR A 109 2.57 7.53 3.24
C TYR A 109 2.80 7.79 4.73
N ASP A 110 3.06 6.76 5.53
CA ASP A 110 3.37 6.92 6.95
C ASP A 110 4.71 7.64 7.16
N MET A 111 5.69 7.42 6.29
CA MET A 111 6.95 8.21 6.27
C MET A 111 6.67 9.67 5.93
N ALA A 112 5.92 9.95 4.87
CA ALA A 112 5.55 11.31 4.47
C ALA A 112 4.87 12.06 5.61
N LYS A 113 3.91 11.42 6.30
CA LYS A 113 3.26 12.00 7.48
C LYS A 113 4.25 12.34 8.59
N LYS A 114 5.17 11.43 8.91
CA LYS A 114 6.20 11.67 9.93
C LYS A 114 7.07 12.88 9.59
N TRP A 115 7.48 13.01 8.32
CA TRP A 115 8.29 14.15 7.87
C TRP A 115 7.49 15.46 7.91
N ALA A 116 6.22 15.43 7.52
CA ALA A 116 5.36 16.62 7.59
C ALA A 116 5.14 17.12 9.03
N PHE A 117 5.03 16.20 10.00
CA PHE A 117 4.87 16.58 11.41
C PHE A 117 6.17 16.92 12.13
N ASN A 118 7.34 16.50 11.62
CA ASN A 118 8.64 16.73 12.22
C ASN A 118 9.68 17.23 11.18
N PRO A 119 9.46 18.38 10.54
CA PRO A 119 10.33 18.88 9.47
C PRO A 119 11.77 19.17 9.92
N SER A 120 11.97 19.47 11.21
CA SER A 120 13.30 19.75 11.77
C SER A 120 14.23 18.53 11.83
N GLN A 121 13.72 17.33 11.69
CA GLN A 121 14.50 16.08 11.74
C GLN A 121 14.89 15.54 10.37
N THR A 122 14.42 16.17 9.29
CA THR A 122 14.66 15.70 7.92
C THR A 122 15.35 16.80 7.11
N PRO A 123 16.68 16.72 6.88
CA PRO A 123 17.34 17.63 5.98
C PRO A 123 16.71 17.54 4.58
N HIS A 124 16.44 18.68 3.94
CA HIS A 124 15.81 18.75 2.62
C HIS A 124 14.40 18.10 2.52
N ALA A 125 13.58 18.22 3.57
CA ALA A 125 12.26 17.61 3.68
C ALA A 125 11.36 17.84 2.46
N GLU A 126 11.34 19.02 1.87
CA GLU A 126 10.53 19.33 0.68
C GLU A 126 10.95 18.49 -0.54
N LYS A 127 12.25 18.41 -0.83
CA LYS A 127 12.76 17.63 -1.96
C LYS A 127 12.54 16.14 -1.76
N SER A 128 12.76 15.65 -0.54
CA SER A 128 12.51 14.25 -0.18
C SER A 128 11.02 13.89 -0.25
N MET A 129 10.13 14.81 0.14
CA MET A 129 8.68 14.65 0.02
C MET A 129 8.22 14.55 -1.44
N ALA A 130 8.76 15.41 -2.32
CA ALA A 130 8.43 15.36 -3.76
C ALA A 130 8.86 14.02 -4.37
N LYS A 131 10.09 13.58 -4.13
CA LYS A 131 10.59 12.27 -4.59
C LYS A 131 9.75 11.12 -4.05
N LEU A 132 9.38 11.16 -2.76
CA LEU A 132 8.55 10.13 -2.15
C LEU A 132 7.16 10.07 -2.78
N GLN A 133 6.57 11.22 -3.11
CA GLN A 133 5.28 11.27 -3.81
C GLN A 133 5.39 10.69 -5.22
N GLU A 134 6.42 11.04 -5.97
CA GLU A 134 6.69 10.47 -7.31
C GLU A 134 6.83 8.95 -7.25
N TRP A 135 7.54 8.44 -6.25
CA TRP A 135 7.71 7.01 -6.01
C TRP A 135 6.37 6.32 -5.69
N ILE A 136 5.56 6.91 -4.81
CA ILE A 136 4.22 6.39 -4.48
C ILE A 136 3.35 6.30 -5.74
N ASP A 137 3.34 7.35 -6.56
CA ASP A 137 2.56 7.41 -7.78
C ASP A 137 3.03 6.38 -8.81
N ALA A 138 4.35 6.20 -8.95
CA ALA A 138 4.93 5.19 -9.81
C ALA A 138 4.62 3.76 -9.35
N MET A 139 4.70 3.49 -8.04
CA MET A 139 4.30 2.20 -7.46
C MET A 139 2.82 1.90 -7.69
N ASN A 140 1.94 2.88 -7.53
CA ASN A 140 0.51 2.73 -7.79
C ASN A 140 0.22 2.49 -9.29
N ARG A 141 0.89 3.22 -10.20
CA ARG A 141 0.77 2.97 -11.66
C ARG A 141 1.21 1.55 -12.01
N LEU A 142 2.34 1.11 -11.48
CA LEU A 142 2.85 -0.25 -11.70
C LEU A 142 1.86 -1.30 -11.18
N ARG A 143 1.32 -1.10 -9.97
CA ARG A 143 0.31 -2.01 -9.40
C ARG A 143 -0.94 -2.14 -10.28
N LEU A 144 -1.42 -1.03 -10.86
CA LEU A 144 -2.58 -1.03 -11.76
C LEU A 144 -2.28 -1.68 -13.12
N SER A 145 -1.02 -1.75 -13.54
CA SER A 145 -0.60 -2.36 -14.79
C SER A 145 -0.25 -3.85 -14.68
N LEU A 146 -0.35 -4.47 -13.49
CA LEU A 146 0.04 -5.88 -13.27
C LEU A 146 -0.70 -6.88 -14.16
N SER A 147 -1.89 -6.55 -14.64
CA SER A 147 -2.66 -7.36 -15.59
C SER A 147 -2.19 -7.23 -17.05
N GLN A 148 -1.31 -6.27 -17.35
CA GLN A 148 -0.79 -6.04 -18.69
C GLN A 148 0.50 -6.84 -18.93
N PRO A 149 0.80 -7.28 -20.15
CA PRO A 149 1.99 -8.06 -20.47
C PRO A 149 3.24 -7.16 -20.56
N LEU A 150 3.64 -6.56 -19.45
CA LEU A 150 4.80 -5.67 -19.34
C LEU A 150 5.94 -6.30 -18.55
N ARG A 151 7.15 -5.76 -18.68
CA ARG A 151 8.33 -6.16 -17.90
C ARG A 151 8.29 -5.54 -16.50
N HIS A 152 7.36 -6.03 -15.67
CA HIS A 152 7.16 -5.53 -14.30
C HIS A 152 8.41 -5.70 -13.43
N ASP A 153 9.24 -6.68 -13.71
CA ASP A 153 10.52 -6.92 -13.04
C ASP A 153 11.48 -5.73 -13.16
N LEU A 154 11.60 -5.18 -14.36
CA LEU A 154 12.46 -4.00 -14.58
C LEU A 154 11.87 -2.74 -13.96
N SER A 155 10.56 -2.54 -14.10
CA SER A 155 9.90 -1.38 -13.53
C SER A 155 9.97 -1.38 -12.00
N LEU A 156 9.75 -2.53 -11.38
CA LEU A 156 9.82 -2.67 -9.92
C LEU A 156 11.27 -2.55 -9.42
N ALA A 157 12.25 -3.10 -10.15
CA ALA A 157 13.66 -2.92 -9.82
C ALA A 157 14.09 -1.45 -9.88
N GLY A 158 13.58 -0.69 -10.87
CA GLY A 158 13.79 0.77 -10.94
C GLY A 158 13.28 1.48 -9.69
N LEU A 159 12.08 1.14 -9.22
CA LEU A 159 11.50 1.73 -8.01
C LEU A 159 12.31 1.39 -6.74
N PHE A 160 12.85 0.19 -6.63
CA PHE A 160 13.74 -0.14 -5.52
C PHE A 160 15.06 0.63 -5.58
N TYR A 161 15.60 0.85 -6.78
CA TYR A 161 16.80 1.66 -6.96
C TYR A 161 16.58 3.13 -6.59
N GLU A 162 15.40 3.67 -6.93
CA GLU A 162 15.01 5.04 -6.57
C GLU A 162 14.81 5.24 -5.07
N CYS A 163 14.48 4.19 -4.30
CA CYS A 163 14.35 4.25 -2.85
C CYS A 163 15.60 4.83 -2.16
N ASP A 164 16.80 4.52 -2.66
CA ASP A 164 18.05 5.05 -2.15
C ASP A 164 18.15 6.57 -2.31
N SER A 165 17.60 7.09 -3.41
CA SER A 165 17.71 8.51 -3.78
C SER A 165 16.73 9.43 -3.03
N ILE A 166 15.77 8.85 -2.30
CA ILE A 166 14.74 9.64 -1.59
C ILE A 166 15.35 10.45 -0.44
N ASN A 167 16.48 10.03 0.10
CA ASN A 167 17.14 10.65 1.26
C ASN A 167 18.39 11.47 0.92
N THR A 168 18.78 11.50 -0.34
CA THR A 168 19.90 12.29 -0.85
C THR A 168 19.38 13.54 -1.55
#